data_9d56e61a09cd33912de94b3363a92b8e
#
_entry.id   9d56e61a09cd33912de94b3363a92b8e
#
_cell.length_a   1.000
_cell.length_b   1.000
_cell.length_c   1.000
_cell.angle_alpha   90.00
_cell.angle_beta   90.00
_cell.angle_gamma   90.00
#
_symmetry.space_group_name_H-M   'P 1'
#
loop_
_entity.id
_entity.type
_entity.pdbx_description
1 polymer ?
#
loop_
_entity_poly.entity_id
_entity_poly.type
_entity_poly.pdbx_seq_one_letter_code
_entity_poly.pdbx_strand_id
1 'polypeptide(L)'
;VERTRLVEAPIAVVTGASRGAGRGIAHALGSHGCTVFVTARSESIHETAEQVTAAGGTGIAVRVDHADDEQTKALFERVGREHGRLDILVNNAVTLREEMMGRTRFWDEPVNVIDTLDVGLRSSYVATVYAAPLMLPQRRGLVAFTSAPGSAHYVFGPAYGVHKAGTDKMAADMAVDFRDFGIATASIWMGVLLTERFKQLVAAAPDKLAHLLDNTETPEFTGHLIWALFNDPRLMDKSGQTFIGAELAADYGVKDAGGREPPSYRDLHGIHPIRQFDRVLR
;
A
#
# COMPACT_ATOMS: atom_id res chain seq x y z
N VAL A 1 23.53 -7.70 -34.59
CA VAL A 1 22.88 -6.50 -34.06
C VAL A 1 21.97 -6.96 -32.93
N GLU A 2 22.44 -6.94 -31.70
CA GLU A 2 21.64 -7.17 -30.50
C GLU A 2 20.56 -6.07 -30.47
N ARG A 3 19.31 -6.46 -30.68
CA ARG A 3 18.18 -5.56 -30.38
C ARG A 3 18.19 -5.37 -28.86
N THR A 4 18.63 -4.23 -28.40
CA THR A 4 18.37 -3.76 -27.04
C THR A 4 16.86 -3.91 -26.82
N ARG A 5 16.44 -4.92 -26.05
CA ARG A 5 15.04 -4.99 -25.58
C ARG A 5 14.82 -3.70 -24.81
N LEU A 6 14.01 -2.80 -25.34
CA LEU A 6 13.43 -1.73 -24.55
C LEU A 6 12.74 -2.42 -23.37
N VAL A 7 13.24 -2.21 -22.17
CA VAL A 7 12.59 -2.72 -20.96
C VAL A 7 11.25 -1.98 -20.90
N GLU A 8 10.18 -2.70 -21.18
CA GLU A 8 8.84 -2.11 -21.10
C GLU A 8 8.59 -1.61 -19.68
N ALA A 9 7.98 -0.42 -19.57
CA ALA A 9 7.64 0.19 -18.28
C ALA A 9 6.79 -0.76 -17.46
N PRO A 10 7.09 -0.98 -16.16
CA PRO A 10 6.25 -1.81 -15.30
C PRO A 10 4.84 -1.21 -15.17
N ILE A 11 3.84 -2.08 -15.16
CA ILE A 11 2.44 -1.72 -14.99
C ILE A 11 2.06 -1.87 -13.54
N ALA A 12 1.58 -0.78 -12.92
CA ALA A 12 1.17 -0.75 -11.53
C ALA A 12 -0.30 -0.34 -11.38
N VAL A 13 -0.99 -0.92 -10.41
CA VAL A 13 -2.29 -0.44 -9.93
C VAL A 13 -2.14 -0.01 -8.48
N VAL A 14 -2.55 1.22 -8.16
CA VAL A 14 -2.58 1.73 -6.79
C VAL A 14 -4.02 2.03 -6.40
N THR A 15 -4.56 1.27 -5.44
CA THR A 15 -5.92 1.46 -4.97
C THR A 15 -5.99 2.58 -3.94
N GLY A 16 -7.07 3.41 -3.98
CA GLY A 16 -7.23 4.52 -3.04
C GLY A 16 -6.20 5.64 -3.21
N ALA A 17 -5.83 5.98 -4.44
CA ALA A 17 -4.71 6.86 -4.76
C ALA A 17 -5.09 8.33 -5.02
N SER A 18 -6.26 8.78 -4.58
CA SER A 18 -6.69 10.19 -4.79
C SER A 18 -6.02 11.18 -3.84
N ARG A 19 -5.42 10.72 -2.73
CA ARG A 19 -4.78 11.55 -1.69
C ARG A 19 -3.88 10.70 -0.79
N GLY A 20 -3.16 11.38 0.10
CA GLY A 20 -2.39 10.75 1.18
C GLY A 20 -1.41 9.69 0.69
N ALA A 21 -1.31 8.56 1.40
CA ALA A 21 -0.38 7.47 1.08
C ALA A 21 -0.48 7.00 -0.37
N GLY A 22 -1.69 6.70 -0.85
CA GLY A 22 -1.89 6.19 -2.21
C GLY A 22 -1.44 7.16 -3.30
N ARG A 23 -1.68 8.48 -3.12
CA ARG A 23 -1.17 9.52 -4.03
C ARG A 23 0.36 9.51 -4.06
N GLY A 24 1.01 9.54 -2.89
CA GLY A 24 2.46 9.53 -2.81
C GLY A 24 3.08 8.26 -3.38
N ILE A 25 2.50 7.09 -3.08
CA ILE A 25 2.96 5.82 -3.66
C ILE A 25 2.85 5.84 -5.19
N ALA A 26 1.72 6.31 -5.74
CA ALA A 26 1.54 6.42 -7.19
C ALA A 26 2.57 7.37 -7.81
N HIS A 27 2.81 8.54 -7.21
CA HIS A 27 3.82 9.51 -7.63
C HIS A 27 5.23 8.91 -7.62
N ALA A 28 5.61 8.22 -6.54
CA ALA A 28 6.91 7.56 -6.43
C ALA A 28 7.10 6.47 -7.50
N LEU A 29 6.10 5.61 -7.74
CA LEU A 29 6.17 4.63 -8.82
C LEU A 29 6.29 5.30 -10.20
N GLY A 30 5.57 6.42 -10.42
CA GLY A 30 5.71 7.26 -11.61
C GLY A 30 7.13 7.77 -11.80
N SER A 31 7.79 8.27 -10.76
CA SER A 31 9.18 8.75 -10.82
C SER A 31 10.19 7.66 -11.18
N HIS A 32 9.82 6.40 -11.02
CA HIS A 32 10.57 5.24 -11.49
C HIS A 32 10.16 4.76 -12.90
N GLY A 33 9.34 5.54 -13.62
CA GLY A 33 8.95 5.25 -14.99
C GLY A 33 7.83 4.25 -15.16
N CYS A 34 7.09 3.90 -14.08
CA CYS A 34 5.95 2.98 -14.18
C CYS A 34 4.76 3.62 -14.92
N THR A 35 3.97 2.77 -15.61
CA THR A 35 2.59 3.10 -15.94
C THR A 35 1.72 2.79 -14.72
N VAL A 36 1.05 3.79 -14.16
CA VAL A 36 0.31 3.66 -12.89
C VAL A 36 -1.17 3.93 -13.10
N PHE A 37 -2.01 2.92 -12.90
CA PHE A 37 -3.45 3.07 -12.77
C PHE A 37 -3.76 3.61 -11.38
N VAL A 38 -4.21 4.86 -11.33
CA VAL A 38 -4.58 5.59 -10.11
C VAL A 38 -6.05 5.44 -9.88
N THR A 39 -6.47 4.77 -8.80
CA THR A 39 -7.88 4.46 -8.60
C THR A 39 -8.45 5.01 -7.30
N ALA A 40 -9.63 5.61 -7.34
CA ALA A 40 -10.47 6.00 -6.21
C ALA A 40 -11.85 6.47 -6.68
N ARG A 41 -12.70 6.84 -5.74
CA ARG A 41 -14.05 7.37 -6.03
C ARG A 41 -14.06 8.84 -6.44
N SER A 42 -13.07 9.62 -5.99
CA SER A 42 -13.06 11.08 -6.16
C SER A 42 -12.37 11.49 -7.46
N GLU A 43 -12.80 12.61 -8.03
CA GLU A 43 -12.21 13.18 -9.25
C GLU A 43 -10.73 13.60 -9.10
N SER A 44 -10.23 13.77 -7.87
CA SER A 44 -8.82 14.10 -7.60
C SER A 44 -7.83 13.03 -8.04
N ILE A 45 -8.30 11.86 -8.51
CA ILE A 45 -7.45 10.88 -9.20
C ILE A 45 -6.84 11.43 -10.49
N HIS A 46 -7.50 12.35 -11.18
CA HIS A 46 -6.97 12.97 -12.40
C HIS A 46 -5.72 13.80 -12.08
N GLU A 47 -5.76 14.61 -11.02
CA GLU A 47 -4.60 15.36 -10.53
C GLU A 47 -3.44 14.42 -10.16
N THR A 48 -3.75 13.31 -9.49
CA THR A 48 -2.71 12.32 -9.15
C THR A 48 -2.12 11.68 -10.41
N ALA A 49 -2.93 11.35 -11.42
CA ALA A 49 -2.44 10.80 -12.69
C ALA A 49 -1.55 11.80 -13.44
N GLU A 50 -1.89 13.10 -13.43
CA GLU A 50 -1.06 14.15 -13.97
C GLU A 50 0.29 14.27 -13.23
N GLN A 51 0.27 14.19 -11.89
CA GLN A 51 1.49 14.18 -11.07
C GLN A 51 2.38 12.97 -11.38
N VAL A 52 1.82 11.78 -11.54
CA VAL A 52 2.55 10.57 -11.98
C VAL A 52 3.23 10.80 -13.33
N THR A 53 2.52 11.43 -14.28
CA THR A 53 3.05 11.70 -15.61
C THR A 53 4.13 12.76 -15.56
N ALA A 54 3.94 13.82 -14.78
CA ALA A 54 4.95 14.87 -14.57
C ALA A 54 6.22 14.35 -13.90
N ALA A 55 6.11 13.29 -13.09
CA ALA A 55 7.25 12.63 -12.45
C ALA A 55 8.05 11.71 -13.39
N GLY A 56 7.59 11.48 -14.63
CA GLY A 56 8.30 10.68 -15.64
C GLY A 56 7.69 9.32 -15.96
N GLY A 57 6.58 8.96 -15.32
CA GLY A 57 5.79 7.76 -15.61
C GLY A 57 4.64 8.03 -16.59
N THR A 58 3.65 7.15 -16.56
CA THR A 58 2.37 7.34 -17.25
C THR A 58 1.23 7.13 -16.26
N GLY A 59 0.54 8.21 -15.89
CA GLY A 59 -0.60 8.14 -14.97
C GLY A 59 -1.92 7.92 -15.70
N ILE A 60 -2.69 6.93 -15.26
CA ILE A 60 -4.00 6.60 -15.83
C ILE A 60 -5.04 6.66 -14.71
N ALA A 61 -5.91 7.67 -14.75
CA ALA A 61 -6.98 7.80 -13.79
C ALA A 61 -8.14 6.84 -14.10
N VAL A 62 -8.57 6.07 -13.11
CA VAL A 62 -9.74 5.19 -13.22
C VAL A 62 -10.63 5.34 -11.99
N ARG A 63 -11.85 5.83 -12.19
CA ARG A 63 -12.79 5.95 -11.10
C ARG A 63 -13.31 4.57 -10.69
N VAL A 64 -13.09 4.20 -9.42
CA VAL A 64 -13.50 2.92 -8.85
C VAL A 64 -13.96 3.10 -7.42
N ASP A 65 -15.12 2.58 -7.08
CA ASP A 65 -15.51 2.31 -5.70
C ASP A 65 -15.08 0.89 -5.34
N HIS A 66 -14.08 0.78 -4.47
CA HIS A 66 -13.56 -0.50 -4.04
C HIS A 66 -14.50 -1.29 -3.08
N ALA A 67 -15.65 -0.72 -2.72
CA ALA A 67 -16.75 -1.47 -2.11
C ALA A 67 -17.57 -2.26 -3.15
N ASP A 68 -17.42 -1.92 -4.43
CA ASP A 68 -18.14 -2.52 -5.57
C ASP A 68 -17.19 -3.47 -6.32
N ASP A 69 -17.48 -4.78 -6.23
CA ASP A 69 -16.66 -5.83 -6.83
C ASP A 69 -16.66 -5.77 -8.36
N GLU A 70 -17.80 -5.38 -8.98
CA GLU A 70 -17.89 -5.29 -10.44
C GLU A 70 -17.06 -4.13 -10.99
N GLN A 71 -16.99 -3.00 -10.27
CA GLN A 71 -16.10 -1.90 -10.66
C GLN A 71 -14.63 -2.31 -10.51
N THR A 72 -14.30 -3.05 -9.44
CA THR A 72 -12.94 -3.59 -9.24
C THR A 72 -12.59 -4.58 -10.36
N LYS A 73 -13.50 -5.47 -10.73
CA LYS A 73 -13.32 -6.42 -11.85
C LYS A 73 -13.10 -5.68 -13.17
N ALA A 74 -13.95 -4.69 -13.48
CA ALA A 74 -13.84 -3.88 -14.71
C ALA A 74 -12.50 -3.14 -14.81
N LEU A 75 -11.93 -2.69 -13.68
CA LEU A 75 -10.58 -2.11 -13.62
C LEU A 75 -9.55 -3.10 -14.16
N PHE A 76 -9.49 -4.33 -13.61
CA PHE A 76 -8.48 -5.31 -14.01
C PHE A 76 -8.72 -5.86 -15.42
N GLU A 77 -9.97 -5.96 -15.88
CA GLU A 77 -10.28 -6.23 -17.28
C GLU A 77 -9.75 -5.14 -18.21
N ARG A 78 -9.82 -3.86 -17.80
CA ARG A 78 -9.25 -2.74 -18.54
C ARG A 78 -7.73 -2.84 -18.59
N VAL A 79 -7.06 -3.07 -17.45
CA VAL A 79 -5.60 -3.28 -17.39
C VAL A 79 -5.19 -4.42 -18.34
N GLY A 80 -5.93 -5.53 -18.32
CA GLY A 80 -5.68 -6.67 -19.21
C GLY A 80 -5.83 -6.34 -20.69
N ARG A 81 -6.86 -5.58 -21.08
CA ARG A 81 -7.07 -5.17 -22.48
C ARG A 81 -6.00 -4.19 -22.97
N GLU A 82 -5.55 -3.27 -22.13
CA GLU A 82 -4.62 -2.20 -22.52
C GLU A 82 -3.15 -2.66 -22.47
N HIS A 83 -2.80 -3.56 -21.53
CA HIS A 83 -1.40 -3.93 -21.28
C HIS A 83 -1.13 -5.44 -21.27
N GLY A 84 -2.15 -6.29 -21.13
CA GLY A 84 -2.00 -7.75 -21.10
C GLY A 84 -1.31 -8.31 -19.84
N ARG A 85 -0.86 -7.46 -18.91
CA ARG A 85 -0.11 -7.84 -17.72
C ARG A 85 -0.29 -6.85 -16.57
N LEU A 86 0.11 -7.26 -15.37
CA LEU A 86 0.27 -6.41 -14.20
C LEU A 86 1.54 -6.80 -13.45
N ASP A 87 2.40 -5.84 -13.13
CA ASP A 87 3.68 -6.07 -12.44
C ASP A 87 3.57 -5.78 -10.93
N ILE A 88 2.85 -4.72 -10.55
CA ILE A 88 2.70 -4.29 -9.16
C ILE A 88 1.24 -3.97 -8.85
N LEU A 89 0.70 -4.64 -7.83
CA LEU A 89 -0.56 -4.24 -7.20
C LEU A 89 -0.26 -3.64 -5.83
N VAL A 90 -0.75 -2.42 -5.57
CA VAL A 90 -0.71 -1.80 -4.25
C VAL A 90 -2.11 -1.72 -3.67
N ASN A 91 -2.40 -2.58 -2.72
CA ASN A 91 -3.62 -2.58 -1.93
C ASN A 91 -3.51 -1.52 -0.82
N ASN A 92 -4.04 -0.32 -1.10
CA ASN A 92 -3.96 0.82 -0.20
C ASN A 92 -5.34 1.44 0.10
N ALA A 93 -6.37 1.18 -0.70
CA ALA A 93 -7.70 1.71 -0.45
C ALA A 93 -8.19 1.35 0.96
N VAL A 94 -8.71 2.35 1.67
CA VAL A 94 -9.26 2.16 3.03
C VAL A 94 -10.33 3.20 3.34
N THR A 95 -11.35 2.80 4.07
CA THR A 95 -12.30 3.70 4.73
C THR A 95 -11.87 3.90 6.17
N LEU A 96 -11.38 5.11 6.49
CA LEU A 96 -11.08 5.54 7.86
C LEU A 96 -12.12 6.57 8.28
N ARG A 97 -12.95 6.20 9.24
CA ARG A 97 -13.95 7.08 9.85
C ARG A 97 -13.28 7.99 10.87
N GLU A 98 -13.79 9.20 11.06
CA GLU A 98 -13.23 10.16 12.01
C GLU A 98 -13.44 9.70 13.45
N GLU A 99 -14.54 9.02 13.70
CA GLU A 99 -14.92 8.44 14.98
C GLU A 99 -13.84 7.48 15.52
N MET A 100 -13.18 6.71 14.64
CA MET A 100 -12.09 5.79 15.01
C MET A 100 -10.88 6.51 15.62
N MET A 101 -10.68 7.80 15.32
CA MET A 101 -9.55 8.59 15.83
C MET A 101 -9.85 9.27 17.17
N GLY A 102 -11.06 9.08 17.67
CA GLY A 102 -11.51 9.59 18.97
C GLY A 102 -10.95 8.81 20.16
N ARG A 103 -11.41 9.20 21.35
CA ARG A 103 -11.14 8.46 22.60
C ARG A 103 -12.37 7.70 23.09
N THR A 104 -13.35 7.54 22.21
CA THR A 104 -14.60 6.84 22.50
C THR A 104 -14.30 5.34 22.66
N ARG A 105 -15.01 4.69 23.55
CA ARG A 105 -14.90 3.23 23.70
C ARG A 105 -15.63 2.57 22.53
N PHE A 106 -15.15 1.44 22.03
CA PHE A 106 -15.67 0.82 20.80
C PHE A 106 -17.18 0.52 20.85
N TRP A 107 -17.74 0.25 22.02
CA TRP A 107 -19.19 0.01 22.17
C TRP A 107 -20.06 1.27 22.17
N ASP A 108 -19.43 2.45 22.26
CA ASP A 108 -20.07 3.76 22.16
C ASP A 108 -19.81 4.41 20.78
N GLU A 109 -19.04 3.74 19.92
CA GLU A 109 -18.79 4.17 18.53
C GLU A 109 -19.96 3.77 17.61
N PRO A 110 -20.21 4.51 16.53
CA PRO A 110 -21.18 4.08 15.50
C PRO A 110 -20.74 2.75 14.86
N VAL A 111 -21.70 1.85 14.63
CA VAL A 111 -21.41 0.52 14.03
C VAL A 111 -20.70 0.62 12.68
N ASN A 112 -20.91 1.71 11.92
CA ASN A 112 -20.32 1.90 10.59
C ASN A 112 -18.78 2.10 10.61
N VAL A 113 -18.11 2.18 11.77
CA VAL A 113 -16.64 2.13 11.83
C VAL A 113 -16.11 0.79 11.30
N ILE A 114 -16.95 -0.26 11.27
CA ILE A 114 -16.61 -1.56 10.71
C ILE A 114 -16.41 -1.54 9.18
N ASP A 115 -16.89 -0.49 8.48
CA ASP A 115 -16.72 -0.31 7.03
C ASP A 115 -15.23 -0.34 6.59
N THR A 116 -14.30 -0.14 7.53
CA THR A 116 -12.86 -0.32 7.27
C THR A 116 -12.50 -1.75 6.89
N LEU A 117 -13.34 -2.74 7.23
CA LEU A 117 -13.14 -4.13 6.79
C LEU A 117 -13.64 -4.34 5.36
N ASP A 118 -14.68 -3.64 4.95
CA ASP A 118 -15.20 -3.72 3.58
C ASP A 118 -14.26 -3.03 2.60
N VAL A 119 -13.94 -1.75 2.85
CA VAL A 119 -12.93 -1.03 2.06
C VAL A 119 -11.66 -0.92 2.88
N GLY A 120 -10.76 -1.82 2.66
CA GLY A 120 -9.48 -2.01 3.34
C GLY A 120 -9.09 -3.47 3.33
N LEU A 121 -9.79 -4.31 4.08
CA LEU A 121 -9.46 -5.74 4.14
C LEU A 121 -10.10 -6.53 2.99
N ARG A 122 -11.44 -6.56 2.90
CA ARG A 122 -12.16 -7.31 1.87
C ARG A 122 -11.81 -6.82 0.45
N SER A 123 -11.80 -5.52 0.23
CA SER A 123 -11.47 -4.94 -1.08
C SER A 123 -10.06 -5.29 -1.55
N SER A 124 -9.09 -5.43 -0.64
CA SER A 124 -7.73 -5.88 -0.95
C SER A 124 -7.69 -7.33 -1.42
N TYR A 125 -8.50 -8.20 -0.81
CA TYR A 125 -8.68 -9.57 -1.28
C TYR A 125 -9.26 -9.61 -2.69
N VAL A 126 -10.38 -8.91 -2.92
CA VAL A 126 -11.07 -8.85 -4.22
C VAL A 126 -10.16 -8.30 -5.33
N ALA A 127 -9.44 -7.20 -5.05
CA ALA A 127 -8.48 -6.63 -6.00
C ALA A 127 -7.39 -7.64 -6.37
N THR A 128 -6.87 -8.38 -5.38
CA THR A 128 -5.83 -9.39 -5.64
C THR A 128 -6.35 -10.57 -6.44
N VAL A 129 -7.59 -11.02 -6.20
CA VAL A 129 -8.23 -12.08 -7.00
C VAL A 129 -8.32 -11.70 -8.48
N TYR A 130 -8.75 -10.47 -8.78
CA TYR A 130 -8.86 -10.01 -10.18
C TYR A 130 -7.51 -9.62 -10.80
N ALA A 131 -6.51 -9.25 -10.00
CA ALA A 131 -5.15 -8.97 -10.46
C ALA A 131 -4.38 -10.24 -10.83
N ALA A 132 -4.59 -11.34 -10.08
CA ALA A 132 -3.82 -12.56 -10.21
C ALA A 132 -3.73 -13.10 -11.65
N PRO A 133 -4.83 -13.20 -12.45
CA PRO A 133 -4.75 -13.67 -13.83
C PRO A 133 -3.83 -12.86 -14.74
N LEU A 134 -3.58 -11.58 -14.43
CA LEU A 134 -2.68 -10.70 -15.17
C LEU A 134 -1.21 -10.83 -14.73
N MET A 135 -0.97 -11.38 -13.54
CA MET A 135 0.37 -11.57 -12.97
C MET A 135 0.91 -12.98 -13.20
N LEU A 136 0.05 -14.00 -13.10
CA LEU A 136 0.44 -15.42 -13.19
C LEU A 136 1.23 -15.80 -14.45
N PRO A 137 0.84 -15.35 -15.69
CA PRO A 137 1.52 -15.78 -16.91
C PRO A 137 2.97 -15.31 -17.01
N GLN A 138 3.31 -14.16 -16.46
CA GLN A 138 4.66 -13.60 -16.52
C GLN A 138 5.60 -14.14 -15.43
N ARG A 139 5.06 -14.87 -14.45
CA ARG A 139 5.81 -15.47 -13.33
C ARG A 139 6.70 -14.48 -12.59
N ARG A 140 6.27 -13.25 -12.51
CA ARG A 140 6.92 -12.15 -11.80
C ARG A 140 5.87 -11.12 -11.41
N GLY A 141 5.92 -10.66 -10.17
CA GLY A 141 5.05 -9.60 -9.71
C GLY A 141 5.18 -9.37 -8.20
N LEU A 142 4.64 -8.24 -7.77
CA LEU A 142 4.55 -7.88 -6.36
C LEU A 142 3.13 -7.41 -6.02
N VAL A 143 2.53 -8.04 -5.03
CA VAL A 143 1.31 -7.55 -4.36
C VAL A 143 1.73 -6.94 -3.02
N ALA A 144 1.71 -5.62 -2.94
CA ALA A 144 2.04 -4.87 -1.73
C ALA A 144 0.76 -4.43 -1.01
N PHE A 145 0.77 -4.53 0.31
CA PHE A 145 -0.30 -4.06 1.17
C PHE A 145 0.21 -2.95 2.06
N THR A 146 -0.49 -1.82 2.13
CA THR A 146 -0.20 -0.78 3.11
C THR A 146 -0.83 -1.13 4.45
N SER A 147 0.00 -1.27 5.46
CA SER A 147 -0.40 -1.65 6.80
C SER A 147 0.15 -0.69 7.85
N ALA A 148 -0.04 -1.02 9.11
CA ALA A 148 0.41 -0.23 10.25
C ALA A 148 0.46 -1.12 11.48
N PRO A 149 1.15 -0.71 12.57
CA PRO A 149 1.34 -1.53 13.75
C PRO A 149 0.05 -1.80 14.55
N GLY A 150 -1.13 -1.36 14.09
CA GLY A 150 -2.42 -1.68 14.68
C GLY A 150 -2.74 -3.17 14.79
N SER A 151 -2.00 -4.03 14.07
CA SER A 151 -2.04 -5.49 14.24
C SER A 151 -1.36 -5.99 15.52
N ALA A 152 -0.44 -5.21 16.11
CA ALA A 152 0.38 -5.62 17.25
C ALA A 152 0.10 -4.81 18.53
N HIS A 153 -0.57 -3.66 18.44
CA HIS A 153 -0.95 -2.84 19.60
C HIS A 153 -2.26 -2.10 19.34
N TYR A 154 -2.85 -1.56 20.40
CA TYR A 154 -4.12 -0.85 20.29
C TYR A 154 -3.92 0.55 19.68
N VAL A 155 -4.46 0.75 18.46
CA VAL A 155 -4.56 2.05 17.82
C VAL A 155 -5.88 2.12 17.03
N PHE A 156 -6.60 3.22 17.10
CA PHE A 156 -7.87 3.48 16.41
C PHE A 156 -8.97 2.42 16.62
N GLY A 157 -8.93 1.68 17.73
CA GLY A 157 -9.98 0.73 18.10
C GLY A 157 -9.90 -0.66 17.46
N PRO A 158 -10.82 -1.57 17.87
CA PRO A 158 -10.78 -2.98 17.48
C PRO A 158 -10.97 -3.20 15.96
N ALA A 159 -11.84 -2.43 15.29
CA ALA A 159 -12.08 -2.57 13.86
C ALA A 159 -10.80 -2.30 13.04
N TYR A 160 -10.04 -1.27 13.41
CA TYR A 160 -8.75 -0.98 12.79
C TYR A 160 -7.71 -2.08 13.07
N GLY A 161 -7.64 -2.56 14.32
CA GLY A 161 -6.74 -3.65 14.70
C GLY A 161 -6.99 -4.90 13.88
N VAL A 162 -8.25 -5.32 13.73
CA VAL A 162 -8.64 -6.47 12.90
C VAL A 162 -8.27 -6.23 11.41
N HIS A 163 -8.54 -5.01 10.89
CA HIS A 163 -8.15 -4.67 9.52
C HIS A 163 -6.64 -4.87 9.31
N LYS A 164 -5.80 -4.29 10.16
CA LYS A 164 -4.33 -4.36 9.99
C LYS A 164 -3.78 -5.77 10.25
N ALA A 165 -4.29 -6.47 11.25
CA ALA A 165 -3.94 -7.88 11.47
C ALA A 165 -4.35 -8.77 10.30
N GLY A 166 -5.56 -8.58 9.77
CA GLY A 166 -6.04 -9.28 8.58
C GLY A 166 -5.22 -8.97 7.34
N THR A 167 -4.78 -7.72 7.16
CA THR A 167 -3.92 -7.31 6.04
C THR A 167 -2.55 -8.01 6.10
N ASP A 168 -1.91 -8.03 7.27
CA ASP A 168 -0.62 -8.70 7.47
C ASP A 168 -0.75 -10.21 7.25
N LYS A 169 -1.83 -10.81 7.77
CA LYS A 169 -2.14 -12.24 7.57
C LYS A 169 -2.42 -12.57 6.12
N MET A 170 -3.18 -11.73 5.42
CA MET A 170 -3.51 -11.91 4.00
C MET A 170 -2.24 -11.92 3.14
N ALA A 171 -1.29 -11.04 3.39
CA ALA A 171 0.00 -11.05 2.70
C ALA A 171 0.73 -12.38 2.90
N ALA A 172 0.77 -12.89 4.13
CA ALA A 172 1.43 -14.16 4.44
C ALA A 172 0.75 -15.36 3.75
N ASP A 173 -0.59 -15.42 3.75
CA ASP A 173 -1.33 -16.56 3.20
C ASP A 173 -1.31 -16.55 1.65
N MET A 174 -1.47 -15.40 1.03
CA MET A 174 -1.39 -15.28 -0.43
C MET A 174 0.00 -15.64 -0.97
N ALA A 175 1.07 -15.39 -0.19
CA ALA A 175 2.43 -15.82 -0.55
C ALA A 175 2.53 -17.33 -0.74
N VAL A 176 1.77 -18.12 0.03
CA VAL A 176 1.77 -19.58 -0.10
C VAL A 176 1.25 -20.01 -1.47
N ASP A 177 0.15 -19.39 -1.92
CA ASP A 177 -0.46 -19.74 -3.20
C ASP A 177 0.31 -19.18 -4.40
N PHE A 178 0.94 -18.02 -4.25
CA PHE A 178 1.71 -17.36 -5.31
C PHE A 178 3.15 -17.87 -5.48
N ARG A 179 3.67 -18.61 -4.51
CA ARG A 179 5.09 -19.05 -4.47
C ARG A 179 5.55 -19.72 -5.75
N ASP A 180 4.77 -20.68 -6.26
CA ASP A 180 5.15 -21.46 -7.43
C ASP A 180 5.01 -20.68 -8.74
N PHE A 181 4.43 -19.48 -8.66
CA PHE A 181 4.20 -18.60 -9.80
C PHE A 181 5.15 -17.40 -9.83
N GLY A 182 6.09 -17.30 -8.90
CA GLY A 182 7.07 -16.21 -8.87
C GLY A 182 6.47 -14.84 -8.54
N ILE A 183 5.31 -14.80 -7.88
CA ILE A 183 4.67 -13.57 -7.41
C ILE A 183 4.90 -13.45 -5.93
N ALA A 184 5.46 -12.34 -5.50
CA ALA A 184 5.66 -12.04 -4.09
C ALA A 184 4.49 -11.22 -3.52
N THR A 185 4.28 -11.37 -2.23
CA THR A 185 3.39 -10.51 -1.44
C THR A 185 4.16 -9.89 -0.29
N ALA A 186 3.83 -8.67 0.08
CA ALA A 186 4.45 -8.01 1.22
C ALA A 186 3.47 -7.06 1.90
N SER A 187 3.42 -7.08 3.23
CA SER A 187 2.75 -6.06 4.02
C SER A 187 3.78 -5.05 4.52
N ILE A 188 3.52 -3.75 4.38
CA ILE A 188 4.45 -2.69 4.79
C ILE A 188 3.77 -1.81 5.84
N TRP A 189 4.30 -1.81 7.04
CA TRP A 189 3.91 -0.88 8.08
C TRP A 189 4.51 0.48 7.80
N MET A 190 3.65 1.41 7.41
CA MET A 190 4.02 2.81 7.22
C MET A 190 4.17 3.50 8.57
N GLY A 191 5.05 4.48 8.63
CA GLY A 191 5.16 5.41 9.76
C GLY A 191 4.00 6.41 9.82
N VAL A 192 4.18 7.46 10.60
CA VAL A 192 3.24 8.59 10.62
C VAL A 192 3.44 9.39 9.35
N LEU A 193 2.44 9.37 8.46
CA LEU A 193 2.54 10.02 7.16
C LEU A 193 2.27 11.52 7.24
N LEU A 194 3.16 12.31 6.66
CA LEU A 194 3.01 13.77 6.52
C LEU A 194 2.02 14.12 5.40
N THR A 195 0.79 13.61 5.52
CA THR A 195 -0.30 13.87 4.58
C THR A 195 -0.90 15.27 4.78
N GLU A 196 -1.66 15.75 3.78
CA GLU A 196 -2.40 17.02 3.87
C GLU A 196 -3.32 17.04 5.10
N ARG A 197 -4.00 15.93 5.36
CA ARG A 197 -4.87 15.78 6.55
C ARG A 197 -4.08 15.87 7.85
N PHE A 198 -2.92 15.21 7.93
CA PHE A 198 -2.08 15.26 9.12
C PHE A 198 -1.54 16.68 9.37
N LYS A 199 -1.11 17.39 8.31
CA LYS A 199 -0.69 18.80 8.40
C LYS A 199 -1.81 19.69 8.93
N GLN A 200 -3.05 19.49 8.48
CA GLN A 200 -4.22 20.22 8.97
C GLN A 200 -4.50 19.91 10.47
N LEU A 201 -4.38 18.64 10.88
CA LEU A 201 -4.54 18.25 12.28
C LEU A 201 -3.47 18.88 13.17
N VAL A 202 -2.22 18.89 12.76
CA VAL A 202 -1.13 19.55 13.48
C VAL A 202 -1.38 21.07 13.58
N ALA A 203 -1.82 21.70 12.49
CA ALA A 203 -2.14 23.15 12.50
C ALA A 203 -3.31 23.48 13.44
N ALA A 204 -4.28 22.59 13.57
CA ALA A 204 -5.42 22.75 14.48
C ALA A 204 -5.09 22.48 15.96
N ALA A 205 -4.06 21.68 16.26
CA ALA A 205 -3.68 21.31 17.62
C ALA A 205 -2.14 21.20 17.77
N PRO A 206 -1.38 22.30 17.54
CA PRO A 206 0.08 22.25 17.51
C PRO A 206 0.69 21.77 18.83
N ASP A 207 0.16 22.23 19.96
CA ASP A 207 0.66 21.85 21.30
C ASP A 207 0.59 20.34 21.56
N LYS A 208 -0.29 19.63 20.83
CA LYS A 208 -0.51 18.18 21.04
C LYS A 208 0.20 17.32 19.98
N LEU A 209 0.40 17.84 18.79
CA LEU A 209 0.78 17.03 17.63
C LEU A 209 2.11 17.44 16.97
N ALA A 210 2.64 18.65 17.25
CA ALA A 210 3.87 19.13 16.63
C ALA A 210 5.08 18.22 16.90
N HIS A 211 5.15 17.60 18.09
CA HIS A 211 6.22 16.67 18.45
C HIS A 211 6.26 15.39 17.59
N LEU A 212 5.17 15.09 16.87
CA LEU A 212 5.12 13.95 15.95
C LEU A 212 5.76 14.26 14.60
N LEU A 213 5.96 15.55 14.24
CA LEU A 213 6.48 15.95 12.93
C LEU A 213 7.88 15.41 12.67
N ASP A 214 8.73 15.34 13.68
CA ASP A 214 10.10 14.84 13.57
C ASP A 214 10.15 13.35 13.21
N ASN A 215 9.09 12.61 13.54
CA ASN A 215 8.96 11.17 13.31
C ASN A 215 8.07 10.83 12.09
N THR A 216 7.74 11.83 11.25
CA THR A 216 6.92 11.60 10.05
C THR A 216 7.76 11.13 8.88
N GLU A 217 7.11 10.42 7.97
CA GLU A 217 7.62 10.10 6.64
C GLU A 217 6.73 10.73 5.56
N THR A 218 7.28 10.97 4.36
CA THR A 218 6.47 11.45 3.25
C THR A 218 5.59 10.34 2.68
N PRO A 219 4.45 10.67 2.06
CA PRO A 219 3.61 9.67 1.40
C PRO A 219 4.33 8.90 0.27
N GLU A 220 5.34 9.49 -0.34
CA GLU A 220 6.16 8.91 -1.41
C GLU A 220 7.11 7.82 -0.91
N PHE A 221 7.54 7.92 0.36
CA PHE A 221 8.54 7.02 0.92
C PHE A 221 8.19 5.54 0.75
N THR A 222 6.98 5.15 1.12
CA THR A 222 6.49 3.78 0.94
C THR A 222 6.51 3.34 -0.55
N GLY A 223 6.23 4.26 -1.47
CA GLY A 223 6.30 3.97 -2.91
C GLY A 223 7.71 3.63 -3.39
N HIS A 224 8.72 4.34 -2.88
CA HIS A 224 10.13 4.02 -3.14
C HIS A 224 10.53 2.67 -2.54
N LEU A 225 9.99 2.29 -1.37
CA LEU A 225 10.22 0.97 -0.77
C LEU A 225 9.59 -0.15 -1.61
N ILE A 226 8.36 0.04 -2.09
CA ILE A 226 7.69 -0.90 -2.99
C ILE A 226 8.51 -1.10 -4.27
N TRP A 227 9.03 -0.02 -4.84
CA TRP A 227 9.90 -0.09 -6.01
C TRP A 227 11.22 -0.85 -5.74
N ALA A 228 11.88 -0.55 -4.62
CA ALA A 228 13.11 -1.25 -4.22
C ALA A 228 12.86 -2.74 -4.02
N LEU A 229 11.77 -3.08 -3.33
CA LEU A 229 11.36 -4.46 -3.09
C LEU A 229 11.04 -5.21 -4.41
N PHE A 230 10.30 -4.58 -5.33
CA PHE A 230 9.98 -5.17 -6.65
C PHE A 230 11.23 -5.48 -7.49
N ASN A 231 12.30 -4.69 -7.33
CA ASN A 231 13.55 -4.87 -8.05
C ASN A 231 14.60 -5.70 -7.28
N ASP A 232 14.27 -6.18 -6.10
CA ASP A 232 15.17 -7.07 -5.36
C ASP A 232 15.29 -8.42 -6.09
N PRO A 233 16.50 -8.86 -6.48
CA PRO A 233 16.70 -10.18 -7.07
C PRO A 233 16.31 -11.33 -6.14
N ARG A 234 16.23 -11.08 -4.83
CA ARG A 234 15.75 -12.01 -3.81
C ARG A 234 14.34 -11.70 -3.32
N LEU A 235 13.51 -11.07 -4.16
CA LEU A 235 12.14 -10.71 -3.81
C LEU A 235 11.34 -11.89 -3.24
N MET A 236 11.49 -13.08 -3.81
CA MET A 236 10.75 -14.28 -3.37
C MET A 236 11.14 -14.75 -1.97
N ASP A 237 12.37 -14.49 -1.51
CA ASP A 237 12.81 -14.81 -0.13
C ASP A 237 12.10 -13.91 0.91
N LYS A 238 11.57 -12.79 0.46
CA LYS A 238 10.86 -11.79 1.27
C LYS A 238 9.33 -11.91 1.18
N SER A 239 8.83 -12.81 0.33
CA SER A 239 7.40 -12.98 0.10
C SER A 239 6.67 -13.46 1.37
N GLY A 240 5.51 -12.86 1.63
CA GLY A 240 4.65 -13.17 2.78
C GLY A 240 5.07 -12.48 4.08
N GLN A 241 6.10 -11.65 4.06
CA GLN A 241 6.56 -10.96 5.25
C GLN A 241 5.84 -9.63 5.47
N THR A 242 5.78 -9.23 6.74
CA THR A 242 5.38 -7.89 7.16
C THR A 242 6.64 -7.12 7.56
N PHE A 243 6.86 -5.97 6.93
CA PHE A 243 8.02 -5.11 7.14
C PHE A 243 7.63 -3.84 7.88
N ILE A 244 8.51 -3.35 8.74
CA ILE A 244 8.49 -1.95 9.18
C ILE A 244 9.17 -1.14 8.07
N GLY A 245 8.48 -0.13 7.50
CA GLY A 245 8.98 0.64 6.36
C GLY A 245 10.37 1.23 6.59
N ALA A 246 10.61 1.80 7.76
CA ALA A 246 11.90 2.37 8.14
C ALA A 246 13.05 1.32 8.14
N GLU A 247 12.78 0.09 8.61
CA GLU A 247 13.76 -1.01 8.61
C GLU A 247 14.03 -1.50 7.18
N LEU A 248 12.96 -1.65 6.38
CA LEU A 248 13.09 -2.01 4.96
C LEU A 248 13.86 -0.94 4.18
N ALA A 249 13.68 0.34 4.52
CA ALA A 249 14.43 1.45 3.94
C ALA A 249 15.93 1.35 4.23
N ALA A 250 16.29 1.04 5.46
CA ALA A 250 17.67 0.85 5.86
C ALA A 250 18.34 -0.31 5.09
N ASP A 251 17.60 -1.43 4.91
CA ASP A 251 18.07 -2.59 4.13
C ASP A 251 18.38 -2.25 2.68
N TYR A 252 17.62 -1.34 2.07
CA TYR A 252 17.79 -0.93 0.66
C TYR A 252 18.56 0.38 0.47
N GLY A 253 18.95 1.06 1.56
CA GLY A 253 19.59 2.38 1.48
C GLY A 253 18.63 3.47 0.95
N VAL A 254 17.32 3.27 1.07
CA VAL A 254 16.31 4.25 0.65
C VAL A 254 16.16 5.32 1.74
N LYS A 255 16.24 6.57 1.34
CA LYS A 255 16.00 7.71 2.24
C LYS A 255 14.74 8.45 1.86
N ASP A 256 14.08 9.01 2.83
CA ASP A 256 12.94 9.90 2.62
C ASP A 256 13.40 11.27 2.11
N ALA A 257 12.47 12.11 1.71
CA ALA A 257 12.72 13.46 1.20
C ALA A 257 13.71 14.25 2.07
N GLY A 258 14.65 14.91 1.43
CA GLY A 258 15.73 15.63 2.11
C GLY A 258 16.79 14.73 2.75
N GLY A 259 16.84 13.44 2.42
CA GLY A 259 17.82 12.50 2.94
C GLY A 259 17.51 11.98 4.36
N ARG A 260 16.25 12.14 4.81
CA ARG A 260 15.81 11.73 6.13
C ARG A 260 15.72 10.20 6.26
N GLU A 261 15.92 9.73 7.47
CA GLU A 261 15.74 8.33 7.86
C GLU A 261 14.64 8.28 8.93
N PRO A 262 13.38 7.98 8.55
CA PRO A 262 12.29 7.86 9.51
C PRO A 262 12.59 6.80 10.57
N PRO A 263 12.21 7.00 11.84
CA PRO A 263 12.49 6.05 12.89
C PRO A 263 11.63 4.79 12.79
N SER A 264 12.17 3.65 13.21
CA SER A 264 11.42 2.39 13.30
C SER A 264 10.47 2.38 14.50
N TYR A 265 9.28 1.78 14.34
CA TYR A 265 8.39 1.47 15.45
C TYR A 265 9.03 0.56 16.50
N ARG A 266 9.95 -0.29 16.10
CA ARG A 266 10.72 -1.13 17.01
C ARG A 266 11.60 -0.28 17.92
N ASP A 267 12.30 0.68 17.35
CA ASP A 267 13.20 1.56 18.11
C ASP A 267 12.44 2.53 19.00
N LEU A 268 11.34 3.11 18.49
CA LEU A 268 10.53 4.08 19.25
C LEU A 268 9.71 3.44 20.36
N HIS A 269 9.18 2.23 20.14
CA HIS A 269 8.12 1.68 20.99
C HIS A 269 8.31 0.19 21.33
N GLY A 270 9.34 -0.49 20.82
CA GLY A 270 9.50 -1.95 20.95
C GLY A 270 8.46 -2.77 20.19
N ILE A 271 7.70 -2.12 19.26
CA ILE A 271 6.60 -2.75 18.54
C ILE A 271 7.13 -3.31 17.21
N HIS A 272 6.83 -4.58 16.94
CA HIS A 272 7.27 -5.26 15.73
C HIS A 272 6.18 -6.19 15.17
N PRO A 273 6.26 -6.57 13.88
CA PRO A 273 5.32 -7.48 13.26
C PRO A 273 5.24 -8.83 13.97
N ILE A 274 4.04 -9.41 13.99
CA ILE A 274 3.80 -10.74 14.55
C ILE A 274 4.33 -11.79 13.57
N ARG A 275 5.19 -12.69 14.08
CA ARG A 275 5.75 -13.77 13.28
C ARG A 275 4.67 -14.70 12.76
N GLN A 276 4.68 -14.97 11.45
CA GLN A 276 3.87 -16.01 10.83
C GLN A 276 4.61 -17.35 10.84
N PHE A 277 3.87 -18.45 10.87
CA PHE A 277 4.45 -19.80 10.84
C PHE A 277 4.39 -20.38 9.43
N ASP A 278 5.42 -21.14 9.05
CA ASP A 278 5.57 -21.71 7.70
C ASP A 278 4.72 -22.99 7.48
N ARG A 279 3.95 -23.40 8.50
CA ARG A 279 3.16 -24.64 8.41
C ARG A 279 1.90 -24.42 7.57
N VAL A 280 1.80 -25.17 6.46
CA VAL A 280 0.63 -25.21 5.58
C VAL A 280 -0.15 -26.49 5.81
N LEU A 281 -1.46 -26.37 5.99
CA LEU A 281 -2.41 -27.48 6.04
C LEU A 281 -3.42 -27.28 4.91
N ARG A 282 -3.43 -28.18 3.94
CA ARG A 282 -4.38 -28.21 2.82
C ARG A 282 -5.16 -29.50 2.83
#